data_ff34a30d9eddbb4f5d8ad1126dccd708
#
_entry.id   ff34a30d9eddbb4f5d8ad1126dccd708
#
_cell.length_a   1.000
_cell.length_b   1.000
_cell.length_c   1.000
_cell.angle_alpha   90.00
_cell.angle_beta   90.00
_cell.angle_gamma   90.00
#
_symmetry.space_group_name_H-M   'P 1'
#
loop_
_entity.id
_entity.type
_entity.pdbx_description
1 polymer ?
#
loop_
_entity_poly.entity_id
_entity_poly.type
_entity_poly.pdbx_seq_one_letter_code
_entity_poly.pdbx_strand_id
1 'polypeptide(L)'
;MGCSRNCGLLTGAIIGGVLAVFGGVLIPLGDYLVDRTIRKEDVIENGTIAYENWVVPGSPVYRQFWFYDVQNPEEVMNNGSRPILKQIGPYTYRMRYLPKENITQHPDYTVSYMLPNVARFEPDMSVGSENDTFTCINLAVVAAPAMYQNSFVQILLNTWIKSSNSLMLQTRSVKEILWGYEDPFLKKVLFPVERKIGVFYPYNGTSDGLYRVFNGKDDISKTAIIQSYKNKRYHNSCFISSIDGASFPPFVKKDRILRFFSSDICRSIYGIFDSEQIVKEIPLYRFTVPHGAFASPLETPENKCFCTETVLSKNCTASGALDISACKEGKPVYITLPHFLYASEDVTENIEGLSANKDEHETFLDVEPTTGFTLRFAKKLQINLLVKPAPKIEALSKLTKSYIFPVLWLNETAVIDDEKAAMFRSKVISSIKLLHLLQVVLIIAGCVMFLAFAISYCICKSNKLSE
;
A
#
# COMPACT_ATOMS: atom_id res chain seq x y z
N MET A 1 4.80 74.97 -14.77
CA MET A 1 5.41 73.66 -14.41
C MET A 1 4.56 72.75 -13.41
N GLY A 2 3.54 73.29 -12.78
CA GLY A 2 2.76 72.50 -11.74
C GLY A 2 1.79 71.46 -12.33
N CYS A 3 1.35 71.54 -13.57
CA CYS A 3 0.41 70.57 -14.15
C CYS A 3 1.11 69.21 -14.50
N SER A 4 2.36 69.31 -14.96
CA SER A 4 3.15 68.09 -15.32
C SER A 4 3.47 67.16 -14.09
N ARG A 5 3.77 67.79 -12.94
CA ARG A 5 4.10 66.99 -11.71
C ARG A 5 2.89 66.27 -11.14
N ASN A 6 1.73 66.94 -11.05
CA ASN A 6 0.49 66.30 -10.57
C ASN A 6 -0.01 65.23 -11.51
N CYS A 7 0.18 65.40 -12.83
CA CYS A 7 -0.14 64.40 -13.83
C CYS A 7 0.75 63.15 -13.67
N GLY A 8 2.06 63.31 -13.44
CA GLY A 8 2.97 62.18 -13.16
C GLY A 8 2.63 61.42 -11.88
N LEU A 9 2.26 62.11 -10.77
CA LEU A 9 1.85 61.48 -9.53
C LEU A 9 0.54 60.68 -9.68
N LEU A 10 -0.44 61.27 -10.42
CA LEU A 10 -1.70 60.55 -10.68
C LEU A 10 -1.46 59.34 -11.57
N THR A 11 -0.63 59.43 -12.62
CA THR A 11 -0.27 58.33 -13.48
C THR A 11 0.43 57.21 -12.66
N GLY A 12 1.36 57.56 -11.79
CA GLY A 12 2.02 56.60 -10.90
C GLY A 12 1.04 55.89 -9.96
N ALA A 13 0.07 56.61 -9.39
CA ALA A 13 -0.98 55.99 -8.57
C ALA A 13 -1.87 55.02 -9.39
N ILE A 14 -2.27 55.42 -10.61
CA ILE A 14 -3.05 54.56 -11.50
C ILE A 14 -2.28 53.28 -11.86
N ILE A 15 -1.01 53.38 -12.22
CA ILE A 15 -0.16 52.22 -12.54
C ILE A 15 -0.04 51.30 -11.31
N GLY A 16 0.22 51.88 -10.11
CA GLY A 16 0.27 51.08 -8.88
C GLY A 16 -1.05 50.36 -8.60
N GLY A 17 -2.18 51.04 -8.77
CA GLY A 17 -3.51 50.42 -8.62
C GLY A 17 -3.76 49.29 -9.63
N VAL A 18 -3.39 49.52 -10.90
CA VAL A 18 -3.52 48.47 -11.95
C VAL A 18 -2.65 47.29 -11.66
N LEU A 19 -1.40 47.45 -11.19
CA LEU A 19 -0.53 46.36 -10.81
C LEU A 19 -1.08 45.56 -9.62
N ALA A 20 -1.61 46.23 -8.58
CA ALA A 20 -2.21 45.57 -7.45
C ALA A 20 -3.45 44.73 -7.84
N VAL A 21 -4.35 45.33 -8.67
CA VAL A 21 -5.52 44.61 -9.21
C VAL A 21 -5.10 43.44 -10.08
N PHE A 22 -4.12 43.63 -10.95
CA PHE A 22 -3.60 42.57 -11.82
C PHE A 22 -3.01 41.44 -11.00
N GLY A 23 -2.19 41.71 -9.96
CA GLY A 23 -1.69 40.72 -9.03
C GLY A 23 -2.82 39.94 -8.32
N GLY A 24 -3.88 40.66 -7.91
CA GLY A 24 -5.06 40.03 -7.32
C GLY A 24 -5.84 39.11 -8.28
N VAL A 25 -5.99 39.53 -9.56
CA VAL A 25 -6.64 38.70 -10.59
C VAL A 25 -5.81 37.48 -10.97
N LEU A 26 -4.47 37.60 -10.90
CA LEU A 26 -3.58 36.45 -11.15
C LEU A 26 -3.73 35.32 -10.13
N ILE A 27 -4.25 35.57 -8.92
CA ILE A 27 -4.45 34.50 -7.92
C ILE A 27 -5.46 33.46 -8.44
N PRO A 28 -6.74 33.78 -8.66
CA PRO A 28 -7.70 32.80 -9.15
C PRO A 28 -7.37 32.29 -10.55
N LEU A 29 -6.74 33.07 -11.41
CA LEU A 29 -6.30 32.62 -12.72
C LEU A 29 -5.16 31.60 -12.60
N GLY A 30 -4.20 31.84 -11.73
CA GLY A 30 -3.09 30.95 -11.48
C GLY A 30 -3.57 29.60 -10.89
N ASP A 31 -4.44 29.66 -9.90
CA ASP A 31 -5.05 28.46 -9.31
C ASP A 31 -5.83 27.66 -10.36
N TYR A 32 -6.58 28.34 -11.24
CA TYR A 32 -7.28 27.67 -12.34
C TYR A 32 -6.32 27.02 -13.35
N LEU A 33 -5.20 27.68 -13.70
CA LEU A 33 -4.21 27.12 -14.63
C LEU A 33 -3.49 25.89 -13.99
N VAL A 34 -3.13 25.97 -12.72
CA VAL A 34 -2.53 24.86 -11.98
C VAL A 34 -3.51 23.68 -11.92
N ASP A 35 -4.75 23.92 -11.48
CA ASP A 35 -5.80 22.88 -11.42
C ASP A 35 -6.00 22.22 -12.79
N ARG A 36 -6.15 23.00 -13.85
CA ARG A 36 -6.33 22.50 -15.22
C ARG A 36 -5.13 21.67 -15.69
N THR A 37 -3.91 22.11 -15.39
CA THR A 37 -2.69 21.39 -15.79
C THR A 37 -2.57 20.07 -15.06
N ILE A 38 -2.78 20.07 -13.74
CA ILE A 38 -2.73 18.84 -12.93
C ILE A 38 -3.78 17.86 -13.41
N ARG A 39 -5.04 18.28 -13.59
CA ARG A 39 -6.11 17.40 -14.09
C ARG A 39 -5.79 16.79 -15.44
N LYS A 40 -5.11 17.53 -16.33
CA LYS A 40 -4.71 17.02 -17.63
C LYS A 40 -3.59 15.97 -17.52
N GLU A 41 -2.58 16.24 -16.69
CA GLU A 41 -1.40 15.40 -16.55
C GLU A 41 -1.66 14.16 -15.67
N ASP A 42 -2.74 14.14 -14.87
CA ASP A 42 -3.11 13.03 -13.99
C ASP A 42 -4.03 11.98 -14.67
N VAL A 43 -4.39 12.18 -15.93
CA VAL A 43 -5.12 11.19 -16.74
C VAL A 43 -4.17 10.05 -17.14
N ILE A 44 -4.62 8.80 -17.01
CA ILE A 44 -3.84 7.63 -17.47
C ILE A 44 -4.03 7.45 -18.99
N GLU A 45 -3.36 8.29 -19.76
CA GLU A 45 -3.36 8.28 -21.23
C GLU A 45 -1.93 8.52 -21.75
N ASN A 46 -1.57 7.88 -22.85
CA ASN A 46 -0.23 8.00 -23.44
C ASN A 46 0.18 9.48 -23.63
N GLY A 47 1.36 9.83 -23.17
CA GLY A 47 1.92 11.18 -23.23
C GLY A 47 1.62 12.07 -22.02
N THR A 48 0.99 11.55 -20.95
CA THR A 48 0.82 12.25 -19.68
C THR A 48 1.86 11.78 -18.65
N ILE A 49 2.15 12.64 -17.67
CA ILE A 49 3.08 12.31 -16.57
C ILE A 49 2.55 11.12 -15.74
N ALA A 50 1.25 11.09 -15.49
CA ALA A 50 0.63 9.98 -14.78
C ALA A 50 0.82 8.64 -15.50
N TYR A 51 0.60 8.60 -16.82
CA TYR A 51 0.76 7.38 -17.61
C TYR A 51 2.19 6.85 -17.58
N GLU A 52 3.19 7.71 -17.77
CA GLU A 52 4.61 7.31 -17.77
C GLU A 52 5.01 6.68 -16.44
N ASN A 53 4.64 7.30 -15.31
CA ASN A 53 4.93 6.77 -13.98
C ASN A 53 4.05 5.57 -13.59
N TRP A 54 2.87 5.44 -14.20
CA TRP A 54 1.97 4.32 -13.96
C TRP A 54 2.40 3.06 -14.73
N VAL A 55 2.91 3.19 -15.96
CA VAL A 55 3.40 2.04 -16.77
C VAL A 55 4.61 1.38 -16.13
N VAL A 56 5.58 2.19 -15.70
CA VAL A 56 6.79 1.70 -15.02
C VAL A 56 6.87 2.37 -13.66
N PRO A 57 6.98 1.62 -12.56
CA PRO A 57 7.15 2.22 -11.24
C PRO A 57 8.28 3.25 -11.23
N GLY A 58 7.95 4.44 -10.73
CA GLY A 58 8.87 5.56 -10.71
C GLY A 58 10.09 5.38 -9.82
N SER A 59 10.06 4.40 -8.94
CA SER A 59 11.12 4.11 -7.96
C SER A 59 11.25 2.61 -7.77
N PRO A 60 12.45 2.12 -7.40
CA PRO A 60 12.62 0.71 -7.07
C PRO A 60 11.70 0.30 -5.92
N VAL A 61 10.98 -0.80 -6.10
CA VAL A 61 10.16 -1.41 -5.07
C VAL A 61 10.95 -2.58 -4.48
N TYR A 62 11.15 -2.55 -3.19
CA TYR A 62 11.81 -3.62 -2.45
C TYR A 62 10.81 -4.29 -1.53
N ARG A 63 10.90 -5.63 -1.44
CA ARG A 63 10.15 -6.42 -0.46
C ARG A 63 11.15 -7.12 0.43
N GLN A 64 11.16 -6.73 1.69
CA GLN A 64 11.97 -7.30 2.75
C GLN A 64 11.14 -8.35 3.48
N PHE A 65 11.73 -9.50 3.73
CA PHE A 65 11.09 -10.62 4.42
C PHE A 65 11.80 -10.95 5.72
N TRP A 66 11.03 -11.12 6.77
CA TRP A 66 11.47 -11.65 8.06
C TRP A 66 10.72 -12.96 8.34
N PHE A 67 11.46 -13.98 8.69
CA PHE A 67 10.94 -15.31 8.99
C PHE A 67 10.94 -15.55 10.49
N TYR A 68 10.21 -16.56 10.92
CA TYR A 68 10.11 -16.96 12.30
C TYR A 68 10.73 -18.35 12.47
N ASP A 69 11.89 -18.39 13.14
CA ASP A 69 12.60 -19.61 13.49
C ASP A 69 12.09 -20.15 14.83
N VAL A 70 11.59 -21.38 14.85
CA VAL A 70 11.03 -22.03 16.06
C VAL A 70 12.19 -22.50 16.94
N GLN A 71 12.26 -21.99 18.17
CA GLN A 71 13.34 -22.27 19.11
C GLN A 71 13.13 -23.54 19.95
N ASN A 72 11.90 -23.99 20.09
CA ASN A 72 11.52 -25.17 20.91
C ASN A 72 10.73 -26.22 20.12
N PRO A 73 11.24 -26.69 18.95
CA PRO A 73 10.47 -27.56 18.05
C PRO A 73 10.07 -28.89 18.68
N GLU A 74 10.93 -29.51 19.49
CA GLU A 74 10.64 -30.77 20.13
C GLU A 74 9.50 -30.66 21.15
N GLU A 75 9.48 -29.62 21.97
CA GLU A 75 8.43 -29.37 22.95
C GLU A 75 7.07 -29.09 22.26
N VAL A 76 7.09 -28.34 21.16
CA VAL A 76 5.88 -28.08 20.37
C VAL A 76 5.31 -29.36 19.79
N MET A 77 6.15 -30.22 19.19
CA MET A 77 5.71 -31.44 18.53
C MET A 77 5.32 -32.55 19.53
N ASN A 78 6.07 -32.71 20.63
CA ASN A 78 5.88 -33.82 21.56
C ASN A 78 4.85 -33.51 22.65
N ASN A 79 4.81 -32.28 23.12
CA ASN A 79 4.00 -31.86 24.27
C ASN A 79 2.84 -30.94 23.91
N GLY A 80 2.79 -30.38 22.66
CA GLY A 80 1.85 -29.34 22.27
C GLY A 80 2.11 -28.00 22.98
N SER A 81 3.37 -27.76 23.38
CA SER A 81 3.78 -26.50 24.01
C SER A 81 3.63 -25.31 23.08
N ARG A 82 3.53 -24.10 23.64
CA ARG A 82 3.51 -22.87 22.85
C ARG A 82 4.80 -22.72 22.05
N PRO A 83 4.73 -22.39 20.75
CA PRO A 83 5.92 -22.08 19.96
C PRO A 83 6.61 -20.81 20.46
N ILE A 84 7.93 -20.88 20.64
CA ILE A 84 8.79 -19.74 20.93
C ILE A 84 9.47 -19.37 19.62
N LEU A 85 9.17 -18.16 19.10
CA LEU A 85 9.62 -17.72 17.80
C LEU A 85 10.74 -16.69 17.92
N LYS A 86 11.78 -16.84 17.08
CA LYS A 86 12.82 -15.85 16.89
C LYS A 86 12.76 -15.32 15.48
N GLN A 87 12.64 -14.02 15.34
CA GLN A 87 12.68 -13.35 14.04
C GLN A 87 14.07 -13.39 13.42
N ILE A 88 14.16 -13.74 12.14
CA ILE A 88 15.36 -13.71 11.30
C ILE A 88 15.08 -12.91 10.03
N GLY A 89 16.03 -12.12 9.56
CA GLY A 89 15.88 -11.23 8.40
C GLY A 89 16.47 -9.83 8.66
N PRO A 90 16.36 -8.91 7.69
CA PRO A 90 15.61 -9.04 6.44
C PRO A 90 16.33 -9.82 5.35
N TYR A 91 15.55 -10.51 4.51
CA TYR A 91 15.97 -11.00 3.21
C TYR A 91 15.23 -10.20 2.14
N THR A 92 15.98 -9.48 1.32
CA THR A 92 15.43 -8.43 0.46
C THR A 92 15.39 -8.87 -1.00
N TYR A 93 14.25 -8.59 -1.64
CA TYR A 93 14.06 -8.81 -3.07
C TYR A 93 13.56 -7.52 -3.73
N ARG A 94 14.12 -7.21 -4.91
CA ARG A 94 13.59 -6.18 -5.79
C ARG A 94 12.40 -6.73 -6.54
N MET A 95 11.27 -6.01 -6.43
CA MET A 95 9.98 -6.42 -6.99
C MET A 95 9.50 -5.41 -8.03
N ARG A 96 8.54 -5.80 -8.87
CA ARG A 96 7.77 -4.89 -9.74
C ARG A 96 8.63 -3.92 -10.57
N TYR A 97 9.78 -4.37 -11.04
CA TYR A 97 10.69 -3.53 -11.83
C TYR A 97 10.46 -3.63 -13.35
N LEU A 98 9.52 -4.48 -13.79
CA LEU A 98 9.09 -4.57 -15.19
C LEU A 98 7.89 -3.64 -15.43
N PRO A 99 7.75 -3.11 -16.67
CA PRO A 99 6.59 -2.34 -17.05
C PRO A 99 5.31 -3.18 -17.00
N LYS A 100 4.17 -2.50 -16.85
CA LYS A 100 2.86 -3.11 -17.05
C LYS A 100 2.73 -3.64 -18.47
N GLU A 101 2.09 -4.81 -18.63
CA GLU A 101 1.91 -5.49 -19.91
C GLU A 101 0.45 -5.47 -20.36
N ASN A 102 0.23 -5.73 -21.66
CA ASN A 102 -1.10 -5.84 -22.27
C ASN A 102 -2.00 -4.61 -21.99
N ILE A 103 -1.38 -3.41 -22.01
CA ILE A 103 -2.10 -2.16 -21.77
C ILE A 103 -3.06 -1.88 -22.92
N THR A 104 -4.35 -1.78 -22.62
CA THR A 104 -5.40 -1.50 -23.61
C THR A 104 -6.34 -0.42 -23.09
N GLN A 105 -6.45 0.68 -23.84
CA GLN A 105 -7.44 1.72 -23.60
C GLN A 105 -8.81 1.29 -24.13
N HIS A 106 -9.88 1.57 -23.40
CA HIS A 106 -11.25 1.22 -23.77
C HIS A 106 -12.14 2.45 -23.97
N PRO A 107 -13.19 2.37 -24.82
CA PRO A 107 -14.08 3.50 -25.11
C PRO A 107 -14.87 4.01 -23.88
N ASP A 108 -14.99 3.22 -22.83
CA ASP A 108 -15.68 3.57 -21.58
C ASP A 108 -14.78 4.22 -20.53
N TYR A 109 -13.72 4.91 -20.98
CA TYR A 109 -12.75 5.62 -20.14
C TYR A 109 -12.03 4.72 -19.13
N THR A 110 -11.83 3.46 -19.48
CA THR A 110 -11.03 2.52 -18.68
C THR A 110 -9.79 2.06 -19.43
N VAL A 111 -8.80 1.60 -18.68
CA VAL A 111 -7.60 0.95 -19.19
C VAL A 111 -7.39 -0.38 -18.49
N SER A 112 -7.11 -1.43 -19.26
CA SER A 112 -6.75 -2.74 -18.72
C SER A 112 -5.26 -3.00 -18.85
N TYR A 113 -4.71 -3.77 -17.90
CA TYR A 113 -3.30 -4.11 -17.86
C TYR A 113 -3.03 -5.36 -17.01
N MET A 114 -1.84 -5.91 -17.14
CA MET A 114 -1.30 -6.97 -16.28
C MET A 114 -0.02 -6.50 -15.59
N LEU A 115 0.20 -6.98 -14.36
CA LEU A 115 1.43 -6.76 -13.60
C LEU A 115 2.26 -8.04 -13.65
N PRO A 116 3.44 -8.04 -14.32
CA PRO A 116 4.35 -9.18 -14.28
C PRO A 116 4.89 -9.39 -12.86
N ASN A 117 4.91 -10.64 -12.44
CA ASN A 117 5.47 -11.06 -11.16
C ASN A 117 6.94 -11.46 -11.36
N VAL A 118 7.84 -10.62 -10.88
CA VAL A 118 9.27 -10.87 -10.92
C VAL A 118 9.87 -10.45 -9.58
N ALA A 119 10.70 -11.33 -9.02
CA ALA A 119 11.47 -11.09 -7.81
C ALA A 119 12.94 -11.40 -8.06
N ARG A 120 13.81 -10.47 -7.70
CA ARG A 120 15.27 -10.61 -7.76
C ARG A 120 15.86 -10.41 -6.38
N PHE A 121 16.64 -11.37 -5.91
CA PHE A 121 17.31 -11.28 -4.62
C PHE A 121 18.39 -10.18 -4.63
N GLU A 122 18.45 -9.39 -3.55
CA GLU A 122 19.39 -8.29 -3.34
C GLU A 122 20.29 -8.63 -2.12
N PRO A 123 21.45 -9.26 -2.34
CA PRO A 123 22.33 -9.71 -1.26
C PRO A 123 22.81 -8.57 -0.36
N ASP A 124 23.16 -7.42 -0.96
CA ASP A 124 23.69 -6.25 -0.24
C ASP A 124 22.68 -5.59 0.72
N MET A 125 21.40 -5.93 0.58
CA MET A 125 20.29 -5.46 1.42
C MET A 125 19.76 -6.57 2.33
N SER A 126 20.45 -7.70 2.43
CA SER A 126 20.02 -8.90 3.16
C SER A 126 21.00 -9.26 4.26
N VAL A 127 20.50 -9.86 5.35
CA VAL A 127 21.36 -10.30 6.48
C VAL A 127 22.17 -11.56 6.17
N GLY A 128 21.80 -12.28 5.09
CA GLY A 128 22.43 -13.54 4.71
C GLY A 128 22.00 -13.99 3.31
N SER A 129 22.15 -15.27 3.04
CA SER A 129 21.87 -15.91 1.75
C SER A 129 20.42 -16.41 1.69
N GLU A 130 19.81 -16.42 0.50
CA GLU A 130 18.50 -17.05 0.29
C GLU A 130 18.50 -18.58 0.56
N ASN A 131 19.69 -19.19 0.75
CA ASN A 131 19.86 -20.59 1.13
C ASN A 131 19.99 -20.81 2.65
N ASP A 132 19.98 -19.74 3.46
CA ASP A 132 19.97 -19.87 4.91
C ASP A 132 18.74 -20.64 5.35
N THR A 133 18.92 -21.56 6.29
CA THR A 133 17.87 -22.48 6.75
C THR A 133 17.41 -22.14 8.17
N PHE A 134 16.14 -22.41 8.42
CA PHE A 134 15.50 -22.22 9.73
C PHE A 134 14.38 -23.23 9.94
N THR A 135 13.99 -23.43 11.21
CA THR A 135 12.90 -24.33 11.57
C THR A 135 11.57 -23.58 11.53
N CYS A 136 10.69 -24.01 10.66
CA CYS A 136 9.40 -23.38 10.42
C CYS A 136 8.25 -24.40 10.37
N ILE A 137 7.02 -23.86 10.31
CA ILE A 137 5.84 -24.69 10.13
C ILE A 137 5.83 -25.38 8.76
N ASN A 138 5.40 -26.63 8.70
CA ASN A 138 5.20 -27.35 7.45
C ASN A 138 3.87 -26.94 6.82
N LEU A 139 3.95 -26.11 5.78
CA LEU A 139 2.79 -25.51 5.13
C LEU A 139 1.79 -26.57 4.63
N ALA A 140 2.27 -27.68 4.08
CA ALA A 140 1.43 -28.73 3.52
C ALA A 140 0.73 -29.56 4.60
N VAL A 141 1.50 -30.01 5.60
CA VAL A 141 0.99 -30.88 6.68
C VAL A 141 -0.08 -30.14 7.50
N VAL A 142 0.15 -28.85 7.78
CA VAL A 142 -0.78 -28.05 8.61
C VAL A 142 -2.02 -27.62 7.83
N ALA A 143 -1.90 -27.30 6.55
CA ALA A 143 -3.04 -26.87 5.74
C ALA A 143 -3.98 -28.03 5.38
N ALA A 144 -3.47 -29.23 5.19
CA ALA A 144 -4.23 -30.39 4.71
C ALA A 144 -5.48 -30.71 5.55
N PRO A 145 -5.44 -30.83 6.89
CA PRO A 145 -6.65 -31.15 7.68
C PRO A 145 -7.65 -30.01 7.74
N ALA A 146 -7.23 -28.78 7.55
CA ALA A 146 -8.15 -27.65 7.46
C ALA A 146 -8.92 -27.66 6.12
N MET A 147 -8.27 -28.07 5.04
CA MET A 147 -8.87 -28.17 3.70
C MET A 147 -9.72 -29.45 3.56
N TYR A 148 -9.30 -30.56 4.17
CA TYR A 148 -9.94 -31.87 4.05
C TYR A 148 -10.47 -32.34 5.41
N GLN A 149 -11.69 -31.96 5.75
CA GLN A 149 -12.30 -32.22 7.06
C GLN A 149 -12.95 -33.63 7.18
N ASN A 150 -13.12 -34.32 6.05
CA ASN A 150 -13.71 -35.67 6.05
C ASN A 150 -12.82 -36.66 6.81
N SER A 151 -13.41 -37.39 7.74
CA SER A 151 -12.71 -38.34 8.62
C SER A 151 -11.93 -39.42 7.89
N PHE A 152 -12.46 -39.96 6.78
CA PHE A 152 -11.78 -40.97 5.98
C PHE A 152 -10.57 -40.37 5.25
N VAL A 153 -10.73 -39.16 4.69
CA VAL A 153 -9.62 -38.47 4.03
C VAL A 153 -8.51 -38.15 5.01
N GLN A 154 -8.82 -37.77 6.25
CA GLN A 154 -7.79 -37.52 7.27
C GLN A 154 -6.97 -38.78 7.63
N ILE A 155 -7.57 -39.97 7.60
CA ILE A 155 -6.83 -41.24 7.80
C ILE A 155 -5.86 -41.47 6.63
N LEU A 156 -6.28 -41.20 5.39
CA LEU A 156 -5.39 -41.31 4.23
C LEU A 156 -4.26 -40.27 4.31
N LEU A 157 -4.58 -39.02 4.66
CA LEU A 157 -3.58 -37.96 4.87
C LEU A 157 -2.54 -38.39 5.92
N ASN A 158 -2.98 -38.93 7.06
CA ASN A 158 -2.06 -39.45 8.09
C ASN A 158 -1.13 -40.51 7.53
N THR A 159 -1.65 -41.44 6.73
CA THR A 159 -0.83 -42.54 6.15
C THR A 159 0.23 -41.95 5.19
N TRP A 160 -0.10 -40.98 4.38
CA TRP A 160 0.85 -40.34 3.45
C TRP A 160 1.86 -39.45 4.19
N ILE A 161 1.43 -38.71 5.21
CA ILE A 161 2.32 -37.90 6.07
C ILE A 161 3.34 -38.79 6.75
N LYS A 162 2.90 -39.90 7.34
CA LYS A 162 3.81 -40.91 7.99
C LYS A 162 4.77 -41.53 6.97
N SER A 163 4.28 -41.95 5.80
CA SER A 163 5.11 -42.56 4.76
C SER A 163 6.16 -41.64 4.16
N SER A 164 5.98 -40.34 4.31
CA SER A 164 6.93 -39.29 3.86
C SER A 164 7.85 -38.79 4.97
N ASN A 165 7.69 -39.30 6.22
CA ASN A 165 8.36 -38.80 7.41
C ASN A 165 8.18 -37.28 7.62
N SER A 166 7.03 -36.76 7.23
CA SER A 166 6.73 -35.32 7.36
C SER A 166 6.16 -35.03 8.74
N LEU A 167 6.61 -33.93 9.35
CA LEU A 167 6.20 -33.46 10.67
C LEU A 167 5.50 -32.11 10.57
N MET A 168 4.91 -31.64 11.67
CA MET A 168 4.29 -30.32 11.79
C MET A 168 5.30 -29.18 11.56
N LEU A 169 6.52 -29.36 12.04
CA LEU A 169 7.64 -28.43 11.86
C LEU A 169 8.68 -29.07 10.95
N GLN A 170 9.43 -28.25 10.23
CA GLN A 170 10.46 -28.68 9.29
C GLN A 170 11.56 -27.62 9.17
N THR A 171 12.74 -28.02 8.71
CA THR A 171 13.81 -27.09 8.37
C THR A 171 13.80 -26.84 6.86
N ARG A 172 13.75 -25.56 6.45
CA ARG A 172 13.74 -25.12 5.06
C ARG A 172 14.56 -23.88 4.85
N SER A 173 15.00 -23.66 3.62
CA SER A 173 15.68 -22.42 3.26
C SER A 173 14.68 -21.28 3.01
N VAL A 174 15.17 -20.04 3.10
CA VAL A 174 14.45 -18.82 2.76
C VAL A 174 13.83 -18.93 1.36
N LYS A 175 14.64 -19.33 0.38
CA LYS A 175 14.21 -19.51 -1.01
C LYS A 175 13.08 -20.54 -1.16
N GLU A 176 13.20 -21.68 -0.48
CA GLU A 176 12.20 -22.74 -0.53
C GLU A 176 10.85 -22.26 0.03
N ILE A 177 10.85 -21.60 1.18
CA ILE A 177 9.61 -21.10 1.79
C ILE A 177 8.95 -20.02 0.95
N LEU A 178 9.74 -19.11 0.37
CA LEU A 178 9.18 -18.04 -0.47
C LEU A 178 8.67 -18.56 -1.82
N TRP A 179 9.55 -19.21 -2.59
CA TRP A 179 9.33 -19.44 -4.01
C TRP A 179 8.96 -20.87 -4.36
N GLY A 180 8.98 -21.74 -3.37
CA GLY A 180 8.46 -23.09 -3.45
C GLY A 180 9.50 -24.20 -3.57
N TYR A 181 9.16 -25.32 -2.97
CA TYR A 181 9.88 -26.58 -2.98
C TYR A 181 8.92 -27.73 -3.27
N GLU A 182 9.45 -28.87 -3.72
CA GLU A 182 8.68 -30.11 -3.82
C GLU A 182 8.50 -30.73 -2.44
N ASP A 183 7.27 -30.76 -1.97
CA ASP A 183 6.96 -31.26 -0.62
C ASP A 183 6.93 -32.80 -0.59
N PRO A 184 7.65 -33.47 0.36
CA PRO A 184 7.70 -34.92 0.45
C PRO A 184 6.33 -35.58 0.70
N PHE A 185 5.46 -34.93 1.50
CA PHE A 185 4.11 -35.43 1.75
C PHE A 185 3.23 -35.30 0.51
N LEU A 186 3.23 -34.15 -0.18
CA LEU A 186 2.42 -33.94 -1.37
C LEU A 186 2.81 -34.88 -2.52
N LYS A 187 4.07 -35.33 -2.56
CA LYS A 187 4.50 -36.37 -3.53
C LYS A 187 3.85 -37.74 -3.29
N LYS A 188 3.42 -38.03 -2.05
CA LYS A 188 2.76 -39.31 -1.70
C LYS A 188 1.26 -39.28 -1.93
N VAL A 189 0.66 -38.12 -2.10
CA VAL A 189 -0.78 -37.98 -2.33
C VAL A 189 -1.15 -38.57 -3.69
N LEU A 190 -2.16 -39.45 -3.71
CA LEU A 190 -2.54 -40.22 -4.89
C LEU A 190 -3.58 -39.52 -5.79
N PHE A 191 -4.27 -38.51 -5.27
CA PHE A 191 -5.16 -37.67 -6.10
C PHE A 191 -4.40 -36.46 -6.67
N PRO A 192 -4.89 -35.84 -7.75
CA PRO A 192 -4.23 -34.69 -8.40
C PRO A 192 -4.12 -33.51 -7.45
N VAL A 193 -2.88 -33.18 -7.04
CA VAL A 193 -2.54 -32.00 -6.24
C VAL A 193 -1.25 -31.38 -6.77
N GLU A 194 -1.12 -30.07 -6.62
CA GLU A 194 0.16 -29.40 -6.84
C GLU A 194 1.19 -29.92 -5.81
N ARG A 195 2.33 -30.40 -6.30
CA ARG A 195 3.37 -31.03 -5.47
C ARG A 195 4.38 -30.03 -4.92
N LYS A 196 4.40 -28.82 -5.50
CA LYS A 196 5.22 -27.72 -4.99
C LYS A 196 4.40 -26.83 -4.11
N ILE A 197 5.02 -26.35 -3.03
CA ILE A 197 4.40 -25.43 -2.08
C ILE A 197 5.39 -24.36 -1.65
N GLY A 198 4.92 -23.13 -1.50
CA GLY A 198 5.65 -21.98 -1.01
C GLY A 198 4.68 -20.83 -0.79
N VAL A 199 5.06 -19.85 0.00
CA VAL A 199 4.17 -18.74 0.39
C VAL A 199 3.73 -17.91 -0.84
N PHE A 200 4.66 -17.72 -1.78
CA PHE A 200 4.41 -16.98 -3.03
C PHE A 200 4.51 -17.86 -4.28
N TYR A 201 4.47 -19.17 -4.15
CA TYR A 201 4.52 -20.09 -5.29
C TYR A 201 3.14 -20.24 -5.96
N PRO A 202 3.06 -20.21 -7.33
CA PRO A 202 4.08 -19.78 -8.29
C PRO A 202 4.12 -18.23 -8.38
N TYR A 203 5.31 -17.62 -8.49
CA TYR A 203 5.45 -16.15 -8.56
C TYR A 203 6.18 -15.71 -9.84
N ASN A 204 7.49 -15.98 -9.95
CA ASN A 204 8.30 -15.58 -11.11
C ASN A 204 7.75 -16.16 -12.43
N GLY A 205 7.62 -15.29 -13.44
CA GLY A 205 7.07 -15.68 -14.74
C GLY A 205 5.54 -15.79 -14.79
N THR A 206 4.85 -15.37 -13.72
CA THR A 206 3.39 -15.24 -13.70
C THR A 206 2.98 -13.76 -13.74
N SER A 207 1.69 -13.50 -13.65
CA SER A 207 1.16 -12.15 -13.45
C SER A 207 0.23 -12.12 -12.25
N ASP A 208 0.09 -10.91 -11.66
CA ASP A 208 -0.85 -10.69 -10.56
C ASP A 208 -2.32 -10.81 -11.00
N GLY A 209 -2.58 -10.80 -12.30
CA GLY A 209 -3.89 -10.91 -12.93
C GLY A 209 -4.25 -9.68 -13.74
N LEU A 210 -5.38 -9.76 -14.44
CA LEU A 210 -5.89 -8.67 -15.26
C LEU A 210 -6.60 -7.63 -14.39
N TYR A 211 -6.08 -6.41 -14.42
CA TYR A 211 -6.72 -5.21 -13.85
C TYR A 211 -7.44 -4.43 -14.94
N ARG A 212 -8.53 -3.80 -14.58
CA ARG A 212 -9.20 -2.76 -15.35
C ARG A 212 -9.50 -1.59 -14.44
N VAL A 213 -8.98 -0.41 -14.77
CA VAL A 213 -9.10 0.80 -13.95
C VAL A 213 -9.66 1.94 -14.79
N PHE A 214 -10.30 2.93 -14.16
CA PHE A 214 -10.69 4.16 -14.84
C PHE A 214 -9.45 5.02 -15.13
N ASN A 215 -9.40 5.61 -16.32
CA ASN A 215 -8.26 6.45 -16.73
C ASN A 215 -8.37 7.92 -16.29
N GLY A 216 -9.52 8.34 -15.78
CA GLY A 216 -9.75 9.70 -15.28
C GLY A 216 -10.10 10.73 -16.38
N LYS A 217 -10.26 10.31 -17.63
CA LYS A 217 -10.49 11.23 -18.77
C LYS A 217 -11.89 11.86 -18.76
N ASP A 218 -12.90 11.13 -18.33
CA ASP A 218 -14.25 11.63 -18.13
C ASP A 218 -14.42 12.38 -16.81
N ASP A 219 -13.78 11.86 -15.75
CA ASP A 219 -13.84 12.39 -14.40
C ASP A 219 -12.56 12.07 -13.65
N ILE A 220 -11.75 13.08 -13.38
CA ILE A 220 -10.45 12.95 -12.72
C ILE A 220 -10.56 12.34 -11.31
N SER A 221 -11.71 12.46 -10.65
CA SER A 221 -11.94 11.84 -9.34
C SER A 221 -11.98 10.30 -9.39
N LYS A 222 -12.05 9.73 -10.60
CA LYS A 222 -12.04 8.29 -10.83
C LYS A 222 -10.67 7.74 -11.21
N THR A 223 -9.66 8.58 -11.44
CA THR A 223 -8.31 8.13 -11.88
C THR A 223 -7.83 6.95 -11.02
N ALA A 224 -7.37 5.90 -11.69
CA ALA A 224 -6.86 4.66 -11.10
C ALA A 224 -7.86 3.84 -10.24
N ILE A 225 -9.14 4.24 -10.15
CA ILE A 225 -10.14 3.42 -9.46
C ILE A 225 -10.34 2.11 -10.23
N ILE A 226 -10.22 0.99 -9.52
CA ILE A 226 -10.36 -0.35 -10.08
C ILE A 226 -11.83 -0.63 -10.40
N GLN A 227 -12.12 -0.86 -11.68
CA GLN A 227 -13.43 -1.31 -12.14
C GLN A 227 -13.60 -2.81 -11.99
N SER A 228 -12.54 -3.58 -12.30
CA SER A 228 -12.53 -5.04 -12.13
C SER A 228 -11.10 -5.57 -11.95
N TYR A 229 -11.00 -6.70 -11.25
CA TYR A 229 -9.79 -7.49 -11.07
C TYR A 229 -10.07 -8.96 -11.39
N LYS A 230 -9.22 -9.60 -12.21
CA LYS A 230 -9.43 -10.99 -12.70
C LYS A 230 -10.82 -11.20 -13.31
N ASN A 231 -11.29 -10.22 -14.09
CA ASN A 231 -12.62 -10.18 -14.70
C ASN A 231 -13.81 -10.24 -13.71
N LYS A 232 -13.56 -10.13 -12.42
CA LYS A 232 -14.61 -10.04 -11.40
C LYS A 232 -14.82 -8.58 -11.03
N ARG A 233 -16.03 -8.09 -11.26
CA ARG A 233 -16.52 -6.93 -10.51
C ARG A 233 -16.88 -7.48 -9.15
N TYR A 234 -16.16 -7.09 -8.13
CA TYR A 234 -16.52 -7.47 -6.76
C TYR A 234 -17.81 -6.73 -6.40
N HIS A 235 -18.92 -7.29 -6.87
CA HIS A 235 -20.28 -6.93 -6.49
C HIS A 235 -20.72 -7.91 -5.42
N ASN A 236 -21.26 -7.42 -4.44
CA ASN A 236 -22.08 -7.83 -3.32
C ASN A 236 -21.36 -7.44 -2.03
N SER A 237 -21.68 -6.25 -1.56
CA SER A 237 -21.37 -5.69 -0.24
C SER A 237 -19.93 -5.26 0.07
N CYS A 238 -18.90 -5.79 -0.59
CA CYS A 238 -17.51 -5.36 -0.40
C CYS A 238 -17.02 -4.61 -1.65
N PHE A 239 -17.31 -3.34 -1.72
CA PHE A 239 -16.93 -2.51 -2.85
C PHE A 239 -15.40 -2.41 -2.99
N ILE A 240 -14.84 -2.76 -4.16
CA ILE A 240 -13.58 -2.20 -4.60
C ILE A 240 -13.85 -0.80 -5.17
N SER A 241 -14.21 0.14 -4.33
CA SER A 241 -14.09 1.56 -4.65
C SER A 241 -12.73 2.02 -4.20
N SER A 242 -11.67 1.45 -4.76
CA SER A 242 -10.30 1.71 -4.35
C SER A 242 -9.39 1.71 -5.56
N ILE A 243 -8.29 2.38 -5.43
CA ILE A 243 -7.25 2.48 -6.45
C ILE A 243 -6.21 1.38 -6.29
N ASP A 244 -5.27 1.28 -7.23
CA ASP A 244 -4.14 0.35 -7.15
C ASP A 244 -3.03 0.80 -6.18
N GLY A 245 -3.16 1.97 -5.55
CA GLY A 245 -2.24 2.51 -4.55
C GLY A 245 -1.06 3.32 -5.11
N ALA A 246 -0.86 3.36 -6.43
CA ALA A 246 0.24 4.10 -7.04
C ALA A 246 0.00 5.62 -7.05
N SER A 247 -1.23 6.05 -7.33
CA SER A 247 -1.66 7.44 -7.27
C SER A 247 -3.11 7.54 -6.83
N PHE A 248 -3.43 8.64 -6.17
CA PHE A 248 -4.79 9.00 -5.79
C PHE A 248 -5.28 10.16 -6.67
N PRO A 249 -6.60 10.34 -6.86
CA PRO A 249 -7.08 11.53 -7.51
C PRO A 249 -6.52 12.80 -6.85
N PRO A 250 -6.12 13.83 -7.62
CA PRO A 250 -5.40 14.99 -7.13
C PRO A 250 -6.17 15.80 -6.09
N PHE A 251 -5.51 16.77 -5.47
CA PHE A 251 -6.04 17.64 -4.41
C PHE A 251 -6.48 16.87 -3.17
N VAL A 252 -5.58 16.02 -2.67
CA VAL A 252 -5.78 15.21 -1.46
C VAL A 252 -5.87 16.10 -0.23
N LYS A 253 -6.97 15.97 0.53
CA LYS A 253 -7.20 16.67 1.78
C LYS A 253 -6.92 15.76 2.97
N LYS A 254 -6.61 16.34 4.13
CA LYS A 254 -6.32 15.60 5.38
C LYS A 254 -7.53 14.82 5.91
N ASP A 255 -8.74 15.27 5.68
CA ASP A 255 -9.98 14.62 6.07
C ASP A 255 -10.42 13.48 5.12
N ARG A 256 -9.72 13.32 3.98
CA ARG A 256 -10.02 12.29 2.99
C ARG A 256 -9.55 10.92 3.48
N ILE A 257 -10.42 9.92 3.40
CA ILE A 257 -10.08 8.51 3.58
C ILE A 257 -9.52 7.98 2.25
N LEU A 258 -8.28 7.52 2.25
CA LEU A 258 -7.63 6.93 1.08
C LEU A 258 -7.88 5.43 1.05
N ARG A 259 -8.62 4.96 0.04
CA ARG A 259 -8.92 3.52 -0.14
C ARG A 259 -8.04 2.95 -1.23
N PHE A 260 -7.39 1.82 -0.97
CA PHE A 260 -6.53 1.13 -1.93
C PHE A 260 -6.70 -0.38 -1.85
N PHE A 261 -6.59 -1.04 -2.99
CA PHE A 261 -6.71 -2.48 -3.12
C PHE A 261 -5.35 -3.16 -2.97
N SER A 262 -5.32 -4.29 -2.31
CA SER A 262 -4.14 -5.15 -2.25
C SER A 262 -4.52 -6.56 -2.68
N SER A 263 -3.92 -7.04 -3.77
CA SER A 263 -4.06 -8.41 -4.26
C SER A 263 -3.49 -9.46 -3.29
N ASP A 264 -2.50 -9.09 -2.48
CA ASP A 264 -1.92 -9.98 -1.45
C ASP A 264 -2.97 -10.43 -0.43
N ILE A 265 -3.90 -9.52 -0.09
CA ILE A 265 -4.98 -9.76 0.89
C ILE A 265 -6.37 -9.82 0.27
N CYS A 266 -6.45 -9.71 -1.06
CA CYS A 266 -7.68 -9.82 -1.87
C CYS A 266 -8.81 -8.88 -1.43
N ARG A 267 -8.48 -7.71 -0.89
CA ARG A 267 -9.47 -6.73 -0.44
C ARG A 267 -8.94 -5.31 -0.50
N SER A 268 -9.87 -4.39 -0.45
CA SER A 268 -9.57 -2.98 -0.21
C SER A 268 -9.34 -2.74 1.27
N ILE A 269 -8.34 -1.94 1.58
CA ILE A 269 -8.09 -1.36 2.90
C ILE A 269 -8.06 0.16 2.77
N TYR A 270 -8.00 0.86 3.88
CA TYR A 270 -8.02 2.31 3.87
C TYR A 270 -6.99 2.90 4.84
N GLY A 271 -6.51 4.08 4.45
CA GLY A 271 -5.65 4.91 5.29
C GLY A 271 -6.36 6.18 5.72
N ILE A 272 -6.08 6.63 6.92
CA ILE A 272 -6.48 7.91 7.49
C ILE A 272 -5.26 8.79 7.70
N PHE A 273 -5.45 10.11 7.63
CA PHE A 273 -4.37 11.07 7.85
C PHE A 273 -3.79 10.91 9.27
N ASP A 274 -2.47 10.86 9.34
CA ASP A 274 -1.72 10.78 10.59
C ASP A 274 -0.90 12.06 10.82
N SER A 275 -0.05 12.42 9.87
CA SER A 275 0.90 13.52 10.04
C SER A 275 1.37 14.12 8.71
N GLU A 276 2.02 15.29 8.79
CA GLU A 276 2.77 15.86 7.67
C GLU A 276 4.21 15.34 7.69
N GLN A 277 4.73 15.03 6.51
CA GLN A 277 6.07 14.51 6.34
C GLN A 277 6.83 15.34 5.29
N ILE A 278 8.14 15.34 5.38
CA ILE A 278 9.01 15.92 4.35
C ILE A 278 9.93 14.82 3.84
N VAL A 279 9.85 14.51 2.55
CA VAL A 279 10.72 13.52 1.90
C VAL A 279 11.44 14.19 0.76
N LYS A 280 12.77 14.23 0.81
CA LYS A 280 13.62 14.89 -0.21
C LYS A 280 13.12 16.31 -0.55
N GLU A 281 12.81 17.09 0.49
CA GLU A 281 12.31 18.48 0.43
C GLU A 281 10.90 18.61 -0.18
N ILE A 282 10.16 17.51 -0.34
CA ILE A 282 8.78 17.50 -0.82
C ILE A 282 7.86 17.33 0.38
N PRO A 283 6.91 18.26 0.62
CA PRO A 283 5.91 18.10 1.68
C PRO A 283 4.87 17.05 1.27
N LEU A 284 4.60 16.11 2.18
CA LEU A 284 3.70 14.99 1.96
C LEU A 284 2.71 14.86 3.12
N TYR A 285 1.56 14.27 2.86
CA TYR A 285 0.61 13.82 3.86
C TYR A 285 0.79 12.32 4.10
N ARG A 286 1.06 11.94 5.36
CA ARG A 286 1.10 10.55 5.79
C ARG A 286 -0.30 10.07 6.10
N PHE A 287 -0.65 8.93 5.52
CA PHE A 287 -1.85 8.16 5.83
C PHE A 287 -1.43 6.80 6.37
N THR A 288 -1.97 6.41 7.52
CA THR A 288 -1.71 5.11 8.15
C THR A 288 -2.95 4.23 8.09
N VAL A 289 -2.75 2.92 8.08
CA VAL A 289 -3.84 1.94 8.13
C VAL A 289 -4.31 1.81 9.57
N PRO A 290 -5.52 2.27 9.92
CA PRO A 290 -6.00 2.25 11.29
C PRO A 290 -6.34 0.83 11.75
N HIS A 291 -6.37 0.62 13.06
CA HIS A 291 -6.83 -0.61 13.71
C HIS A 291 -8.12 -1.18 13.10
N GLY A 292 -9.13 -0.32 12.88
CA GLY A 292 -10.42 -0.71 12.32
C GLY A 292 -10.36 -1.40 10.95
N ALA A 293 -9.28 -1.23 10.16
CA ALA A 293 -9.13 -1.89 8.88
C ALA A 293 -8.95 -3.42 9.00
N PHE A 294 -8.45 -3.88 10.15
CA PHE A 294 -8.23 -5.28 10.48
C PHE A 294 -9.16 -5.78 11.60
N ALA A 295 -10.04 -4.93 12.10
CA ALA A 295 -10.94 -5.28 13.18
C ALA A 295 -12.02 -6.28 12.76
N SER A 296 -12.53 -7.03 13.74
CA SER A 296 -13.68 -7.92 13.59
C SER A 296 -14.93 -7.13 13.12
N PRO A 297 -15.85 -7.79 12.37
CA PRO A 297 -17.17 -7.22 12.08
C PRO A 297 -18.00 -6.86 13.31
N LEU A 298 -17.69 -7.40 14.47
CA LEU A 298 -18.35 -7.04 15.73
C LEU A 298 -17.92 -5.64 16.21
N GLU A 299 -16.69 -5.26 15.91
CA GLU A 299 -16.11 -3.95 16.24
C GLU A 299 -16.28 -2.94 15.10
N THR A 300 -16.06 -3.37 13.86
CA THR A 300 -16.19 -2.57 12.65
C THR A 300 -17.17 -3.25 11.69
N PRO A 301 -18.49 -2.93 11.73
CA PRO A 301 -19.52 -3.61 10.96
C PRO A 301 -19.28 -3.62 9.43
N GLU A 302 -18.57 -2.62 8.91
CA GLU A 302 -18.19 -2.52 7.50
C GLU A 302 -17.33 -3.69 7.03
N ASN A 303 -16.59 -4.34 7.95
CA ASN A 303 -15.79 -5.52 7.66
C ASN A 303 -16.60 -6.80 7.47
N LYS A 304 -17.92 -6.79 7.76
CA LYS A 304 -18.80 -7.97 7.64
C LYS A 304 -18.79 -8.57 6.24
N CYS A 305 -18.68 -7.75 5.24
CA CYS A 305 -18.65 -8.20 3.85
C CYS A 305 -17.45 -9.08 3.51
N PHE A 306 -16.34 -8.97 4.23
CA PHE A 306 -15.14 -9.75 4.02
C PHE A 306 -15.15 -11.09 4.76
N CYS A 307 -16.12 -11.29 5.65
CA CYS A 307 -16.31 -12.54 6.36
C CYS A 307 -17.17 -13.51 5.53
N THR A 308 -16.58 -14.11 4.51
CA THR A 308 -17.30 -14.93 3.53
C THR A 308 -17.21 -16.44 3.81
N GLU A 309 -16.27 -16.84 4.67
CA GLU A 309 -16.01 -18.25 4.97
C GLU A 309 -16.10 -18.48 6.49
N THR A 310 -17.05 -19.32 6.90
CA THR A 310 -17.32 -19.60 8.31
C THR A 310 -16.91 -21.01 8.75
N VAL A 311 -16.63 -21.90 7.80
CA VAL A 311 -16.33 -23.31 8.07
C VAL A 311 -14.87 -23.52 8.45
N LEU A 312 -13.93 -22.91 7.71
CA LEU A 312 -12.50 -23.00 7.95
C LEU A 312 -12.07 -22.09 9.11
N SER A 313 -12.58 -20.84 9.06
CA SER A 313 -12.30 -19.87 10.08
C SER A 313 -13.45 -19.72 10.99
N LYS A 314 -13.76 -20.16 11.98
CA LYS A 314 -14.80 -19.71 12.94
C LYS A 314 -14.50 -18.32 13.50
N ASN A 315 -13.60 -17.55 12.85
CA ASN A 315 -12.83 -16.51 13.49
C ASN A 315 -12.97 -15.12 12.86
N CYS A 316 -14.09 -14.87 12.18
CA CYS A 316 -14.45 -13.50 11.85
C CYS A 316 -14.71 -12.64 13.11
N THR A 317 -14.66 -13.22 14.29
CA THR A 317 -14.84 -12.53 15.57
C THR A 317 -13.53 -11.99 16.16
N ALA A 318 -12.37 -12.52 15.74
CA ALA A 318 -11.07 -12.04 16.20
C ALA A 318 -10.65 -10.75 15.47
N SER A 319 -10.31 -9.71 16.23
CA SER A 319 -9.74 -8.48 15.66
C SER A 319 -8.25 -8.66 15.35
N GLY A 320 -7.78 -7.95 14.32
CA GLY A 320 -6.38 -7.93 13.90
C GLY A 320 -5.95 -9.10 13.02
N ALA A 321 -6.87 -10.00 12.66
CA ALA A 321 -6.58 -11.16 11.80
C ALA A 321 -7.63 -11.27 10.68
N LEU A 322 -7.16 -11.20 9.43
CA LEU A 322 -7.98 -11.31 8.24
C LEU A 322 -7.92 -12.71 7.66
N ASP A 323 -9.03 -13.42 7.62
CA ASP A 323 -9.14 -14.66 6.86
C ASP A 323 -9.19 -14.38 5.36
N ILE A 324 -8.23 -14.92 4.61
CA ILE A 324 -8.17 -14.81 3.16
C ILE A 324 -8.29 -16.19 2.47
N SER A 325 -8.74 -17.21 3.18
CA SER A 325 -8.85 -18.58 2.66
C SER A 325 -9.72 -18.68 1.41
N ALA A 326 -10.83 -17.94 1.33
CA ALA A 326 -11.70 -17.88 0.16
C ALA A 326 -10.97 -17.38 -1.11
N CYS A 327 -9.98 -16.52 -0.95
CA CYS A 327 -9.13 -15.99 -2.02
C CYS A 327 -7.94 -16.91 -2.34
N LYS A 328 -7.55 -17.76 -1.41
CA LYS A 328 -6.41 -18.67 -1.51
C LYS A 328 -6.85 -20.14 -1.72
N GLU A 329 -7.93 -20.35 -2.47
CA GLU A 329 -8.42 -21.68 -2.86
C GLU A 329 -8.73 -22.60 -1.66
N GLY A 330 -9.20 -22.03 -0.57
CA GLY A 330 -9.50 -22.74 0.67
C GLY A 330 -8.30 -23.02 1.57
N LYS A 331 -7.09 -22.60 1.20
CA LYS A 331 -5.91 -22.71 2.07
C LYS A 331 -6.11 -21.83 3.31
N PRO A 332 -5.83 -22.32 4.51
CA PRO A 332 -6.16 -21.61 5.77
C PRO A 332 -5.17 -20.49 6.09
N VAL A 333 -5.11 -19.48 5.20
CA VAL A 333 -4.18 -18.36 5.29
C VAL A 333 -4.85 -17.17 5.95
N TYR A 334 -4.16 -16.62 6.94
CA TYR A 334 -4.55 -15.41 7.67
C TYR A 334 -3.51 -14.31 7.49
N ILE A 335 -3.97 -13.09 7.36
CA ILE A 335 -3.11 -11.90 7.31
C ILE A 335 -3.33 -11.07 8.56
N THR A 336 -2.23 -10.67 9.18
CA THR A 336 -2.20 -9.73 10.30
C THR A 336 -1.21 -8.60 9.99
N LEU A 337 -1.13 -7.59 10.82
CA LEU A 337 0.05 -6.73 10.88
C LEU A 337 1.20 -7.50 11.55
N PRO A 338 2.47 -7.10 11.29
CA PRO A 338 3.62 -7.80 11.88
C PRO A 338 3.55 -7.85 13.40
N HIS A 339 4.04 -8.96 13.97
CA HIS A 339 4.03 -9.24 15.40
C HIS A 339 2.64 -9.14 16.05
N PHE A 340 1.56 -9.35 15.26
CA PHE A 340 0.17 -9.23 15.70
C PHE A 340 -0.20 -7.83 16.20
N LEU A 341 0.42 -6.77 15.64
CA LEU A 341 0.06 -5.40 15.98
C LEU A 341 -1.46 -5.20 15.83
N TYR A 342 -2.12 -4.66 16.85
CA TYR A 342 -3.56 -4.46 16.96
C TYR A 342 -4.42 -5.73 16.97
N ALA A 343 -3.84 -6.91 17.12
CA ALA A 343 -4.61 -8.13 17.25
C ALA A 343 -5.13 -8.34 18.68
N SER A 344 -6.28 -9.02 18.78
CA SER A 344 -6.88 -9.38 20.05
C SER A 344 -6.06 -10.48 20.77
N GLU A 345 -6.25 -10.59 22.09
CA GLU A 345 -5.47 -11.49 22.95
C GLU A 345 -5.60 -12.97 22.54
N ASP A 346 -6.78 -13.39 22.13
CA ASP A 346 -7.04 -14.75 21.65
C ASP A 346 -6.22 -15.14 20.39
N VAL A 347 -5.75 -14.13 19.61
CA VAL A 347 -4.82 -14.34 18.50
C VAL A 347 -3.38 -14.46 19.00
N THR A 348 -2.99 -13.64 19.99
CA THR A 348 -1.60 -13.49 20.42
C THR A 348 -1.17 -14.48 21.49
N GLU A 349 -2.08 -14.95 22.35
CA GLU A 349 -1.78 -15.76 23.56
C GLU A 349 -1.07 -17.09 23.29
N ASN A 350 -1.15 -17.62 22.07
CA ASN A 350 -0.65 -18.95 21.74
C ASN A 350 0.77 -18.98 21.16
N ILE A 351 1.40 -17.83 21.01
CA ILE A 351 2.73 -17.66 20.43
C ILE A 351 3.59 -16.80 21.36
N GLU A 352 4.84 -17.20 21.57
CA GLU A 352 5.83 -16.45 22.31
C GLU A 352 6.94 -15.90 21.42
N GLY A 353 7.66 -14.86 21.88
CA GLY A 353 8.80 -14.27 21.16
C GLY A 353 8.44 -13.15 20.17
N LEU A 354 7.16 -12.74 20.11
CA LEU A 354 6.71 -11.63 19.30
C LEU A 354 6.55 -10.35 20.15
N SER A 355 6.92 -9.21 19.56
CA SER A 355 6.78 -7.91 20.22
C SER A 355 6.29 -6.88 19.20
N ALA A 356 5.03 -6.48 19.32
CA ALA A 356 4.43 -5.47 18.46
C ALA A 356 5.03 -4.08 18.75
N ASN A 357 5.41 -3.36 17.67
CA ASN A 357 5.88 -1.98 17.73
C ASN A 357 5.21 -1.18 16.63
N LYS A 358 4.48 -0.13 16.98
CA LYS A 358 3.73 0.69 16.03
C LYS A 358 4.65 1.30 14.96
N ASP A 359 5.76 1.87 15.35
CA ASP A 359 6.66 2.58 14.43
C ASP A 359 7.31 1.63 13.40
N GLU A 360 7.59 0.39 13.82
CA GLU A 360 8.19 -0.62 12.96
C GLU A 360 7.17 -1.40 12.13
N HIS A 361 5.96 -1.60 12.63
CA HIS A 361 5.00 -2.57 12.09
C HIS A 361 3.78 -1.95 11.42
N GLU A 362 3.55 -0.64 11.55
CA GLU A 362 2.40 0.04 10.93
C GLU A 362 2.61 0.28 9.43
N THR A 363 1.58 0.03 8.64
CA THR A 363 1.55 0.33 7.20
C THR A 363 1.21 1.79 6.97
N PHE A 364 1.96 2.47 6.08
CA PHE A 364 1.71 3.86 5.74
C PHE A 364 1.93 4.17 4.25
N LEU A 365 1.32 5.29 3.83
CA LEU A 365 1.47 5.91 2.52
C LEU A 365 1.76 7.40 2.73
N ASP A 366 2.80 7.92 2.09
CA ASP A 366 3.11 9.36 2.06
C ASP A 366 2.75 9.89 0.66
N VAL A 367 1.72 10.72 0.60
CA VAL A 367 1.09 11.19 -0.63
C VAL A 367 1.34 12.68 -0.80
N GLU A 368 1.72 13.10 -2.00
CA GLU A 368 1.83 14.51 -2.34
C GLU A 368 0.42 15.08 -2.56
N PRO A 369 0.01 16.10 -1.79
CA PRO A 369 -1.41 16.49 -1.75
C PRO A 369 -1.93 17.10 -3.04
N THR A 370 -1.10 17.77 -3.83
CA THR A 370 -1.53 18.48 -5.03
C THR A 370 -1.78 17.54 -6.20
N THR A 371 -0.87 16.60 -6.42
CA THR A 371 -0.94 15.62 -7.52
C THR A 371 -1.58 14.30 -7.14
N GLY A 372 -1.65 13.97 -5.87
CA GLY A 372 -2.12 12.66 -5.40
C GLY A 372 -1.11 11.51 -5.56
N PHE A 373 0.12 11.78 -6.00
CA PHE A 373 1.12 10.74 -6.18
C PHE A 373 1.65 10.21 -4.84
N THR A 374 1.74 8.90 -4.72
CA THR A 374 2.39 8.23 -3.59
C THR A 374 3.91 8.24 -3.83
N LEU A 375 4.64 9.05 -3.06
CA LEU A 375 6.09 9.22 -3.23
C LEU A 375 6.92 8.38 -2.25
N ARG A 376 6.30 7.87 -1.19
CA ARG A 376 6.88 6.88 -0.28
C ARG A 376 5.78 6.02 0.30
N PHE A 377 6.03 4.74 0.44
CA PHE A 377 5.13 3.83 1.17
C PHE A 377 5.90 2.72 1.87
N ALA A 378 5.27 2.14 2.87
CA ALA A 378 5.67 0.89 3.49
C ALA A 378 4.41 0.05 3.77
N LYS A 379 4.21 -1.01 2.99
CA LYS A 379 3.13 -1.99 3.19
C LYS A 379 3.69 -3.14 4.02
N LYS A 380 3.23 -3.28 5.24
CA LYS A 380 3.69 -4.27 6.19
C LYS A 380 2.57 -5.26 6.49
N LEU A 381 2.82 -6.53 6.21
CA LEU A 381 1.85 -7.61 6.38
C LEU A 381 2.56 -8.84 6.95
N GLN A 382 1.88 -9.58 7.83
CA GLN A 382 2.33 -10.86 8.31
C GLN A 382 1.43 -11.97 7.77
N ILE A 383 2.04 -13.01 7.24
CA ILE A 383 1.37 -14.18 6.68
C ILE A 383 1.39 -15.29 7.72
N ASN A 384 0.23 -15.80 8.01
CA ASN A 384 0.02 -16.82 9.03
C ASN A 384 -0.79 -17.99 8.47
N LEU A 385 -0.66 -19.16 9.10
CA LEU A 385 -1.52 -20.30 8.85
C LEU A 385 -2.38 -20.61 10.08
N LEU A 386 -3.64 -20.94 9.87
CA LEU A 386 -4.49 -21.50 10.90
C LEU A 386 -4.09 -22.96 11.17
N VAL A 387 -3.62 -23.21 12.36
CA VAL A 387 -3.31 -24.55 12.88
C VAL A 387 -4.54 -25.07 13.61
N LYS A 388 -4.98 -26.26 13.26
CA LYS A 388 -6.15 -26.92 13.90
C LYS A 388 -5.78 -28.28 14.49
N PRO A 389 -6.34 -28.63 15.64
CA PRO A 389 -6.28 -29.99 16.16
C PRO A 389 -6.80 -31.00 15.12
N ALA A 390 -6.03 -32.02 14.87
CA ALA A 390 -6.41 -33.13 13.99
C ALA A 390 -6.04 -34.45 14.64
N PRO A 391 -6.87 -35.01 15.56
CA PRO A 391 -6.54 -36.20 16.35
C PRO A 391 -6.22 -37.44 15.51
N LYS A 392 -6.71 -37.49 14.25
CA LYS A 392 -6.46 -38.58 13.31
C LYS A 392 -5.13 -38.47 12.57
N ILE A 393 -4.47 -37.33 12.68
CA ILE A 393 -3.16 -37.05 12.07
C ILE A 393 -2.14 -36.94 13.17
N GLU A 394 -1.27 -37.95 13.27
CA GLU A 394 -0.30 -38.10 14.37
C GLU A 394 0.58 -36.85 14.54
N ALA A 395 1.03 -36.27 13.43
CA ALA A 395 1.85 -35.04 13.43
C ALA A 395 1.15 -33.80 14.06
N LEU A 396 -0.18 -33.82 14.23
CA LEU A 396 -0.99 -32.74 14.79
C LEU A 396 -1.83 -33.20 16.01
N SER A 397 -1.66 -34.44 16.47
CA SER A 397 -2.50 -35.04 17.50
C SER A 397 -2.30 -34.43 18.90
N LYS A 398 -1.17 -33.79 19.13
CA LYS A 398 -0.85 -33.12 20.41
C LYS A 398 -1.45 -31.71 20.53
N LEU A 399 -1.96 -31.18 19.46
CA LEU A 399 -2.63 -29.87 19.47
C LEU A 399 -3.98 -29.97 20.18
N THR A 400 -4.23 -29.10 21.15
CA THR A 400 -5.46 -29.05 21.93
C THR A 400 -6.43 -27.98 21.49
N LYS A 401 -5.93 -26.88 20.93
CA LYS A 401 -6.73 -25.76 20.43
C LYS A 401 -6.23 -25.24 19.08
N SER A 402 -7.10 -24.56 18.36
CA SER A 402 -6.74 -23.89 17.10
C SER A 402 -6.08 -22.56 17.41
N TYR A 403 -5.08 -22.21 16.63
CA TYR A 403 -4.41 -20.90 16.71
C TYR A 403 -3.79 -20.50 15.38
N ILE A 404 -3.46 -19.22 15.24
CA ILE A 404 -2.85 -18.65 14.04
C ILE A 404 -1.33 -18.67 14.22
N PHE A 405 -0.61 -19.41 13.36
CA PHE A 405 0.84 -19.57 13.42
C PHE A 405 1.51 -18.64 12.40
N PRO A 406 2.42 -17.72 12.82
CA PRO A 406 3.17 -16.85 11.94
C PRO A 406 4.17 -17.62 11.08
N VAL A 407 4.16 -17.37 9.77
CA VAL A 407 5.13 -17.96 8.83
C VAL A 407 6.25 -16.97 8.57
N LEU A 408 5.89 -15.77 8.17
CA LEU A 408 6.79 -14.66 7.89
C LEU A 408 6.01 -13.33 7.92
N TRP A 409 6.73 -12.22 8.02
CA TRP A 409 6.18 -10.93 7.66
C TRP A 409 7.03 -10.22 6.61
N LEU A 410 6.42 -9.29 5.91
CA LEU A 410 7.04 -8.55 4.84
C LEU A 410 6.84 -7.04 5.01
N ASN A 411 7.83 -6.28 4.53
CA ASN A 411 7.74 -4.85 4.31
C ASN A 411 7.99 -4.58 2.82
N GLU A 412 6.94 -4.26 2.07
CA GLU A 412 7.08 -3.78 0.70
C GLU A 412 7.17 -2.26 0.72
N THR A 413 8.27 -1.73 0.25
CA THR A 413 8.58 -0.30 0.34
C THR A 413 9.13 0.27 -0.95
N ALA A 414 8.78 1.51 -1.23
CA ALA A 414 9.44 2.33 -2.22
C ALA A 414 9.53 3.78 -1.72
N VAL A 415 10.57 4.47 -2.15
CA VAL A 415 10.77 5.90 -1.93
C VAL A 415 11.18 6.52 -3.26
N ILE A 416 10.62 7.66 -3.60
CA ILE A 416 11.01 8.40 -4.80
C ILE A 416 12.55 8.57 -4.85
N ASP A 417 13.17 8.29 -5.99
CA ASP A 417 14.62 8.48 -6.16
C ASP A 417 15.02 9.97 -6.21
N ASP A 418 16.34 10.26 -6.12
CA ASP A 418 16.82 11.64 -6.03
C ASP A 418 16.62 12.42 -7.33
N GLU A 419 16.78 11.77 -8.48
CA GLU A 419 16.60 12.39 -9.80
C GLU A 419 15.13 12.79 -10.01
N LYS A 420 14.20 11.86 -9.74
CA LYS A 420 12.76 12.15 -9.87
C LYS A 420 12.27 13.13 -8.82
N ALA A 421 12.80 13.09 -7.61
CA ALA A 421 12.50 14.09 -6.59
C ALA A 421 12.95 15.50 -7.02
N ALA A 422 14.16 15.62 -7.60
CA ALA A 422 14.66 16.90 -8.14
C ALA A 422 13.78 17.40 -9.30
N MET A 423 13.40 16.49 -10.21
CA MET A 423 12.50 16.83 -11.31
C MET A 423 11.11 17.26 -10.80
N PHE A 424 10.55 16.55 -9.83
CA PHE A 424 9.25 16.89 -9.22
C PHE A 424 9.31 18.27 -8.54
N ARG A 425 10.35 18.53 -7.75
CA ARG A 425 10.55 19.85 -7.12
C ARG A 425 10.64 20.97 -8.15
N SER A 426 11.40 20.79 -9.24
CA SER A 426 11.59 21.82 -10.26
C SER A 426 10.33 22.05 -11.08
N LYS A 427 9.66 21.01 -11.54
CA LYS A 427 8.51 21.11 -12.45
C LYS A 427 7.20 21.44 -11.74
N VAL A 428 6.97 20.92 -10.55
CA VAL A 428 5.70 21.09 -9.81
C VAL A 428 5.85 22.15 -8.73
N ILE A 429 6.68 21.87 -7.70
CA ILE A 429 6.72 22.70 -6.50
C ILE A 429 7.28 24.08 -6.79
N SER A 430 8.40 24.18 -7.50
CA SER A 430 9.03 25.46 -7.80
C SER A 430 8.17 26.30 -8.72
N SER A 431 7.48 25.71 -9.70
CA SER A 431 6.57 26.42 -10.61
C SER A 431 5.38 27.04 -9.86
N ILE A 432 4.76 26.28 -8.95
CA ILE A 432 3.66 26.78 -8.12
C ILE A 432 4.15 27.87 -7.16
N LYS A 433 5.29 27.66 -6.48
CA LYS A 433 5.88 28.67 -5.58
C LYS A 433 6.25 29.96 -6.33
N LEU A 434 6.83 29.85 -7.53
CA LEU A 434 7.19 31.01 -8.34
C LEU A 434 5.95 31.80 -8.75
N LEU A 435 4.87 31.12 -9.14
CA LEU A 435 3.60 31.77 -9.49
C LEU A 435 3.04 32.53 -8.27
N HIS A 436 2.98 31.94 -7.10
CA HIS A 436 2.52 32.60 -5.88
C HIS A 436 3.43 33.77 -5.47
N LEU A 437 4.75 33.61 -5.58
CA LEU A 437 5.68 34.69 -5.30
C LEU A 437 5.45 35.89 -6.24
N LEU A 438 5.27 35.63 -7.53
CA LEU A 438 4.99 36.68 -8.51
C LEU A 438 3.69 37.44 -8.17
N GLN A 439 2.62 36.72 -7.82
CA GLN A 439 1.33 37.30 -7.42
C GLN A 439 1.49 38.23 -6.20
N VAL A 440 2.15 37.72 -5.15
CA VAL A 440 2.39 38.49 -3.90
C VAL A 440 3.26 39.72 -4.17
N VAL A 441 4.32 39.60 -4.95
CA VAL A 441 5.21 40.72 -5.31
C VAL A 441 4.47 41.80 -6.08
N LEU A 442 3.62 41.41 -7.05
CA LEU A 442 2.82 42.39 -7.82
C LEU A 442 1.81 43.12 -6.95
N ILE A 443 1.15 42.43 -6.02
CA ILE A 443 0.19 43.06 -5.10
C ILE A 443 0.91 44.05 -4.18
N ILE A 444 2.01 43.64 -3.54
CA ILE A 444 2.75 44.46 -2.58
C ILE A 444 3.33 45.69 -3.31
N ALA A 445 4.03 45.47 -4.43
CA ALA A 445 4.61 46.58 -5.22
C ALA A 445 3.55 47.55 -5.72
N GLY A 446 2.43 47.02 -6.23
CA GLY A 446 1.30 47.82 -6.70
C GLY A 446 0.66 48.65 -5.59
N CYS A 447 0.42 48.05 -4.42
CA CYS A 447 -0.13 48.77 -3.26
C CYS A 447 0.82 49.85 -2.72
N VAL A 448 2.12 49.57 -2.61
CA VAL A 448 3.12 50.53 -2.16
C VAL A 448 3.22 51.71 -3.14
N MET A 449 3.29 51.43 -4.45
CA MET A 449 3.27 52.48 -5.45
C MET A 449 2.00 53.33 -5.38
N PHE A 450 0.84 52.70 -5.37
CA PHE A 450 -0.44 53.39 -5.27
C PHE A 450 -0.48 54.34 -4.06
N LEU A 451 -0.16 53.83 -2.89
CA LEU A 451 -0.18 54.64 -1.66
C LEU A 451 0.83 55.78 -1.69
N ALA A 452 2.08 55.50 -2.10
CA ALA A 452 3.12 56.54 -2.18
C ALA A 452 2.75 57.68 -3.12
N PHE A 453 2.29 57.35 -4.33
CA PHE A 453 1.91 58.36 -5.30
C PHE A 453 0.60 59.04 -4.94
N ALA A 454 -0.40 58.37 -4.39
CA ALA A 454 -1.65 58.96 -3.95
C ALA A 454 -1.45 59.95 -2.79
N ILE A 455 -0.66 59.56 -1.75
CA ILE A 455 -0.31 60.43 -0.64
C ILE A 455 0.45 61.68 -1.13
N SER A 456 1.46 61.49 -1.99
CA SER A 456 2.23 62.56 -2.58
C SER A 456 1.36 63.50 -3.41
N TYR A 457 0.40 62.97 -4.14
CA TYR A 457 -0.58 63.78 -4.91
C TYR A 457 -1.48 64.57 -3.98
N CYS A 458 -2.00 63.99 -2.90
CA CYS A 458 -2.84 64.66 -1.92
C CYS A 458 -2.09 65.79 -1.20
N ILE A 459 -0.84 65.58 -0.78
CA ILE A 459 0.02 66.62 -0.18
C ILE A 459 0.28 67.75 -1.16
N CYS A 460 0.64 67.46 -2.42
CA CYS A 460 0.87 68.48 -3.42
C CYS A 460 -0.40 69.29 -3.77
N LYS A 461 -1.58 68.66 -3.70
CA LYS A 461 -2.87 69.34 -3.91
C LYS A 461 -3.25 70.22 -2.70
N SER A 462 -3.05 69.74 -1.46
CA SER A 462 -3.33 70.49 -0.28
C SER A 462 -2.48 71.77 -0.16
N ASN A 463 -1.18 71.67 -0.44
CA ASN A 463 -0.28 72.83 -0.44
C ASN A 463 -0.62 73.90 -1.49
N LYS A 464 -1.25 73.54 -2.60
CA LYS A 464 -1.75 74.47 -3.62
C LYS A 464 -3.06 75.18 -3.24
N LEU A 465 -3.81 74.71 -2.31
CA LEU A 465 -5.05 75.29 -1.80
C LEU A 465 -4.80 76.23 -0.63
N SER A 466 -3.60 76.20 -0.05
CA SER A 466 -3.15 77.05 1.07
C SER A 466 -2.30 78.26 0.62
N GLU A 467 -1.92 78.32 -0.62
CA GLU A 467 -1.38 79.54 -1.35
C GLU A 467 -2.51 80.23 -2.08
#